data_0dfaf6236ae3cecac96488f280654a35
#
_entry.id   0dfaf6236ae3cecac96488f280654a35
#
_cell.length_a   1.000
_cell.length_b   1.000
_cell.length_c   1.000
_cell.angle_alpha   90.00
_cell.angle_beta   90.00
_cell.angle_gamma   90.00
#
_symmetry.space_group_name_H-M   'P 1'
#
loop_
_entity.id
_entity.type
_entity.pdbx_description
1 polymer ?
#
loop_
_entity_poly.entity_id
_entity_poly.type
_entity_poly.pdbx_seq_one_letter_code
_entity_poly.pdbx_strand_id
1 'polypeptide(L)'
;MSTRRQAIQGGETMKNPATKFLSWKSNDQAFAYYDKDKGKNVTISLPFKFLFLDQLQSVKGWSDALSGQIISNEVKTVSDQEITAVCYHKNNKGESVKTTIAKGLYKDIKDAIVSAGAKYHKSIYIMLEDGTLANIQLKGASVKEWGDFFNQSKKRLADEWVVVASAKAGKKGAVKFFTPEFKFERSLSESESEQADEVFDQLDNYLQQYLKKPIVNNIEVIEPEEVEEDLDF
;
A
#
# COMPACT_ATOMS: atom_id res chain seq x y z
N MET A 1 -30.70 -15.06 -5.44
CA MET A 1 -29.93 -16.32 -5.66
C MET A 1 -29.69 -16.96 -4.30
N SER A 2 -29.77 -18.30 -4.18
CA SER A 2 -29.67 -19.01 -2.90
C SER A 2 -28.24 -18.96 -2.37
N THR A 3 -28.08 -18.61 -1.08
CA THR A 3 -26.84 -18.61 -0.29
C THR A 3 -26.02 -19.90 -0.42
N ARG A 4 -26.67 -21.02 -0.67
CA ARG A 4 -26.04 -22.33 -0.90
C ARG A 4 -25.27 -22.41 -2.23
N ARG A 5 -25.73 -21.75 -3.30
CA ARG A 5 -25.03 -21.72 -4.60
C ARG A 5 -23.76 -20.85 -4.52
N GLN A 6 -23.81 -19.75 -3.76
CA GLN A 6 -22.64 -18.90 -3.51
C GLN A 6 -21.57 -19.61 -2.68
N ALA A 7 -21.98 -20.42 -1.69
CA ALA A 7 -21.04 -21.21 -0.87
C ALA A 7 -20.35 -22.35 -1.67
N ILE A 8 -21.02 -22.92 -2.68
CA ILE A 8 -20.49 -24.01 -3.51
C ILE A 8 -19.58 -23.49 -4.64
N GLN A 9 -19.81 -22.26 -5.12
CA GLN A 9 -19.01 -21.65 -6.21
C GLN A 9 -17.69 -21.04 -5.74
N GLY A 10 -17.30 -21.21 -4.44
CA GLY A 10 -16.16 -20.51 -3.86
C GLY A 10 -16.43 -19.02 -3.94
N GLY A 11 -16.79 -18.36 -2.84
CA GLY A 11 -17.19 -16.95 -2.87
C GLY A 11 -16.27 -16.15 -3.78
N GLU A 12 -16.84 -15.39 -4.71
CA GLU A 12 -16.07 -14.49 -5.57
C GLU A 12 -15.13 -13.69 -4.66
N THR A 13 -13.85 -13.84 -4.90
CA THR A 13 -12.86 -13.00 -4.23
C THR A 13 -13.16 -11.57 -4.67
N MET A 14 -13.70 -10.78 -3.74
CA MET A 14 -14.01 -9.38 -4.05
C MET A 14 -12.70 -8.70 -4.49
N LYS A 15 -12.67 -8.25 -5.73
CA LYS A 15 -11.51 -7.57 -6.32
C LYS A 15 -11.30 -6.23 -5.61
N ASN A 16 -10.06 -5.89 -5.33
CA ASN A 16 -9.71 -4.58 -4.79
C ASN A 16 -10.25 -3.48 -5.71
N PRO A 17 -11.08 -2.56 -5.22
CA PRO A 17 -11.67 -1.50 -6.05
C PRO A 17 -10.66 -0.44 -6.48
N ALA A 18 -9.49 -0.35 -5.85
CA ALA A 18 -8.41 0.52 -6.31
C ALA A 18 -7.87 0.05 -7.66
N THR A 19 -7.87 0.95 -8.64
CA THR A 19 -7.46 0.64 -10.02
C THR A 19 -6.01 1.01 -10.30
N LYS A 20 -5.43 1.93 -9.51
CA LYS A 20 -4.05 2.39 -9.64
C LYS A 20 -3.31 2.19 -8.32
N PHE A 21 -2.15 1.54 -8.38
CA PHE A 21 -1.25 1.35 -7.24
C PHE A 21 -0.01 2.22 -7.44
N LEU A 22 0.03 3.32 -6.72
CA LEU A 22 1.03 4.37 -6.85
C LEU A 22 2.20 4.11 -5.90
N SER A 23 3.42 4.21 -6.39
CA SER A 23 4.63 4.21 -5.57
C SER A 23 5.42 5.51 -5.75
N TRP A 24 6.03 6.00 -4.68
CA TRP A 24 6.91 7.14 -4.75
C TRP A 24 8.27 6.72 -5.31
N LYS A 25 8.70 7.38 -6.37
CA LYS A 25 10.02 7.22 -6.97
C LYS A 25 10.92 8.36 -6.51
N SER A 26 11.81 8.07 -5.56
CA SER A 26 12.68 9.07 -4.93
C SER A 26 13.54 9.81 -5.94
N ASN A 27 14.16 9.10 -6.89
CA ASN A 27 15.04 9.70 -7.90
C ASN A 27 14.29 10.61 -8.86
N ASP A 28 13.07 10.23 -9.23
CA ASP A 28 12.22 10.99 -10.17
C ASP A 28 11.43 12.10 -9.47
N GLN A 29 11.40 12.07 -8.12
CA GLN A 29 10.59 12.96 -7.29
C GLN A 29 9.12 12.99 -7.73
N ALA A 30 8.57 11.82 -8.04
CA ALA A 30 7.24 11.65 -8.62
C ALA A 30 6.58 10.35 -8.16
N PHE A 31 5.25 10.28 -8.28
CA PHE A 31 4.55 9.02 -8.16
C PHE A 31 4.55 8.28 -9.49
N ALA A 32 4.60 6.94 -9.42
CA ALA A 32 4.47 6.09 -10.60
C ALA A 32 3.56 4.89 -10.30
N TYR A 33 2.89 4.37 -11.34
CA TYR A 33 2.12 3.14 -11.28
C TYR A 33 2.32 2.35 -12.58
N TYR A 34 2.12 1.04 -12.51
CA TYR A 34 2.12 0.20 -13.68
C TYR A 34 0.74 0.24 -14.35
N ASP A 35 0.72 0.67 -15.60
CA ASP A 35 -0.48 0.70 -16.45
C ASP A 35 -0.56 -0.62 -17.22
N LYS A 36 -1.48 -1.51 -16.81
CA LYS A 36 -1.64 -2.84 -17.41
C LYS A 36 -2.04 -2.78 -18.88
N ASP A 37 -2.83 -1.77 -19.26
CA ASP A 37 -3.33 -1.62 -20.64
C ASP A 37 -2.19 -1.17 -21.57
N LYS A 38 -1.27 -0.38 -21.05
CA LYS A 38 -0.09 0.11 -21.78
C LYS A 38 1.13 -0.78 -21.62
N GLY A 39 1.13 -1.73 -20.67
CA GLY A 39 2.26 -2.60 -20.37
C GLY A 39 3.51 -1.86 -19.90
N LYS A 40 3.37 -0.69 -19.25
CA LYS A 40 4.51 0.15 -18.83
C LYS A 40 4.21 0.99 -17.59
N ASN A 41 5.28 1.41 -16.92
CA ASN A 41 5.19 2.38 -15.84
C ASN A 41 4.79 3.76 -16.37
N VAL A 42 3.86 4.40 -15.68
CA VAL A 42 3.39 5.76 -15.94
C VAL A 42 3.75 6.63 -14.74
N THR A 43 4.51 7.67 -15.00
CA THR A 43 4.90 8.67 -13.99
C THR A 43 3.84 9.78 -13.90
N ILE A 44 3.48 10.16 -12.69
CA ILE A 44 2.59 11.27 -12.40
C ILE A 44 3.45 12.43 -11.88
N SER A 45 3.52 13.49 -12.66
CA SER A 45 4.27 14.71 -12.30
C SER A 45 3.61 15.45 -11.13
N LEU A 46 4.41 16.18 -10.37
CA LEU A 46 3.91 17.12 -9.37
C LEU A 46 3.40 18.41 -10.04
N PRO A 47 2.40 19.10 -9.49
CA PRO A 47 1.69 18.75 -8.25
C PRO A 47 0.76 17.54 -8.41
N PHE A 48 0.76 16.66 -7.43
CA PHE A 48 -0.15 15.52 -7.36
C PHE A 48 -1.17 15.73 -6.24
N LYS A 49 -2.46 15.61 -6.56
CA LYS A 49 -3.56 15.90 -5.65
C LYS A 49 -4.41 14.68 -5.39
N PHE A 50 -4.88 14.54 -4.16
CA PHE A 50 -5.75 13.44 -3.77
C PHE A 50 -6.56 13.76 -2.52
N LEU A 51 -7.67 13.06 -2.33
CA LEU A 51 -8.39 13.01 -1.07
C LEU A 51 -8.05 11.70 -0.34
N PHE A 52 -7.73 11.81 0.94
CA PHE A 52 -7.50 10.64 1.79
C PHE A 52 -8.83 9.95 2.12
N LEU A 53 -8.86 8.62 2.00
CA LEU A 53 -10.02 7.81 2.39
C LEU A 53 -9.71 6.92 3.59
N ASP A 54 -8.68 6.08 3.50
CA ASP A 54 -8.31 5.12 4.54
C ASP A 54 -6.85 4.66 4.38
N GLN A 55 -6.33 3.93 5.37
CA GLN A 55 -4.99 3.36 5.28
C GLN A 55 -4.87 2.01 5.97
N LEU A 56 -4.03 1.16 5.41
CA LEU A 56 -3.61 -0.12 5.99
C LEU A 56 -2.10 -0.17 6.17
N GLN A 57 -1.66 -1.11 6.98
CA GLN A 57 -0.26 -1.32 7.33
C GLN A 57 0.12 -2.78 7.06
N SER A 58 1.32 -2.98 6.52
CA SER A 58 1.82 -4.31 6.17
C SER A 58 3.35 -4.33 6.17
N VAL A 59 3.92 -5.46 5.84
CA VAL A 59 5.34 -5.58 5.50
C VAL A 59 5.50 -6.19 4.13
N LYS A 60 6.43 -5.67 3.35
CA LYS A 60 6.77 -6.15 2.01
C LYS A 60 8.29 -6.10 1.82
N GLY A 61 8.81 -6.97 0.97
CA GLY A 61 10.24 -6.97 0.66
C GLY A 61 10.65 -8.15 -0.20
N TRP A 62 11.94 -8.35 -0.30
CA TRP A 62 12.55 -9.46 -1.02
C TRP A 62 13.51 -10.20 -0.10
N SER A 63 13.47 -11.52 -0.10
CA SER A 63 14.40 -12.37 0.61
C SER A 63 15.48 -12.85 -0.35
N ASP A 64 16.72 -12.38 -0.19
CA ASP A 64 17.85 -12.87 -0.97
C ASP A 64 18.14 -14.34 -0.64
N ALA A 65 18.01 -14.73 0.63
CA ALA A 65 18.23 -16.10 1.10
C ALA A 65 17.29 -17.13 0.46
N LEU A 66 16.03 -16.74 0.21
CA LEU A 66 15.01 -17.60 -0.40
C LEU A 66 14.75 -17.27 -1.86
N SER A 67 15.36 -16.21 -2.39
CA SER A 67 15.10 -15.67 -3.74
C SER A 67 13.61 -15.51 -3.99
N GLY A 68 12.91 -14.81 -3.06
CA GLY A 68 11.47 -14.74 -3.07
C GLY A 68 10.89 -13.46 -2.48
N GLN A 69 9.66 -13.18 -2.88
CA GLN A 69 8.92 -12.01 -2.41
C GLN A 69 8.34 -12.24 -1.02
N ILE A 70 8.60 -11.32 -0.10
CA ILE A 70 8.00 -11.30 1.23
C ILE A 70 6.81 -10.35 1.23
N ILE A 71 5.67 -10.84 1.69
CA ILE A 71 4.46 -10.02 1.92
C ILE A 71 3.77 -10.47 3.20
N SER A 72 3.02 -9.57 3.85
CA SER A 72 2.13 -9.92 4.96
C SER A 72 0.68 -9.60 4.62
N ASN A 73 -0.25 -10.11 5.45
CA ASN A 73 -1.58 -9.53 5.52
C ASN A 73 -1.49 -8.05 5.87
N GLU A 74 -2.47 -7.28 5.39
CA GLU A 74 -2.65 -5.88 5.75
C GLU A 74 -3.57 -5.77 6.97
N VAL A 75 -3.28 -4.81 7.85
CA VAL A 75 -4.05 -4.53 9.07
C VAL A 75 -4.26 -3.02 9.22
N LYS A 76 -5.25 -2.61 10.03
CA LYS A 76 -5.45 -1.18 10.34
C LYS A 76 -4.30 -0.61 11.15
N THR A 77 -3.79 -1.38 12.12
CA THR A 77 -2.65 -0.97 12.93
C THR A 77 -1.82 -2.18 13.37
N VAL A 78 -0.52 -2.12 13.15
CA VAL A 78 0.43 -3.18 13.53
C VAL A 78 0.82 -3.14 15.01
N SER A 79 0.36 -2.13 15.78
CA SER A 79 0.62 -2.02 17.21
C SER A 79 -0.19 -3.01 18.05
N ASP A 80 -1.39 -3.36 17.59
CA ASP A 80 -2.37 -4.18 18.31
C ASP A 80 -2.96 -5.32 17.48
N GLN A 81 -2.65 -5.38 16.17
CA GLN A 81 -3.08 -6.45 15.28
C GLN A 81 -1.88 -7.25 14.79
N GLU A 82 -1.99 -8.58 14.88
CA GLU A 82 -0.95 -9.48 14.40
C GLU A 82 -0.85 -9.48 12.87
N ILE A 83 0.38 -9.52 12.39
CA ILE A 83 0.70 -9.78 10.99
C ILE A 83 1.40 -11.13 10.84
N THR A 84 1.20 -11.76 9.69
CA THR A 84 1.91 -12.96 9.27
C THR A 84 2.67 -12.63 7.98
N ALA A 85 3.98 -12.54 8.09
CA ALA A 85 4.87 -12.34 6.95
C ALA A 85 5.24 -13.68 6.33
N VAL A 86 5.06 -13.80 5.03
CA VAL A 86 5.37 -15.01 4.26
C VAL A 86 6.25 -14.68 3.08
N CYS A 87 7.15 -15.59 2.72
CA CYS A 87 7.94 -15.52 1.51
C CYS A 87 7.38 -16.48 0.47
N TYR A 88 7.08 -15.97 -0.71
CA TYR A 88 6.75 -16.77 -1.90
C TYR A 88 8.03 -16.94 -2.72
N HIS A 89 8.44 -18.18 -2.91
CA HIS A 89 9.67 -18.51 -3.63
C HIS A 89 9.53 -19.84 -4.37
N LYS A 90 10.50 -20.18 -5.19
CA LYS A 90 10.59 -21.51 -5.80
C LYS A 90 11.51 -22.40 -4.98
N ASN A 91 11.11 -23.66 -4.76
CA ASN A 91 11.99 -24.65 -4.16
C ASN A 91 12.98 -25.20 -5.19
N ASN A 92 13.89 -26.09 -4.76
CA ASN A 92 14.91 -26.72 -5.62
C ASN A 92 14.33 -27.53 -6.79
N LYS A 93 13.03 -27.85 -6.77
CA LYS A 93 12.31 -28.53 -7.85
C LYS A 93 11.60 -27.55 -8.80
N GLY A 94 11.71 -26.24 -8.56
CA GLY A 94 11.02 -25.20 -9.32
C GLY A 94 9.54 -25.01 -8.96
N GLU A 95 9.05 -25.69 -7.92
CA GLU A 95 7.67 -25.55 -7.45
C GLU A 95 7.51 -24.28 -6.61
N SER A 96 6.39 -23.57 -6.78
CA SER A 96 6.06 -22.41 -5.97
C SER A 96 5.69 -22.83 -4.56
N VAL A 97 6.41 -22.34 -3.57
CA VAL A 97 6.22 -22.63 -2.15
C VAL A 97 6.07 -21.35 -1.35
N LYS A 98 5.43 -21.49 -0.19
CA LYS A 98 5.17 -20.42 0.76
C LYS A 98 5.84 -20.76 2.09
N THR A 99 6.78 -19.91 2.53
CA THR A 99 7.47 -20.06 3.81
C THR A 99 7.07 -18.93 4.75
N THR A 100 6.60 -19.24 5.96
CA THR A 100 6.34 -18.21 6.98
C THR A 100 7.66 -17.70 7.52
N ILE A 101 7.87 -16.38 7.43
CA ILE A 101 9.05 -15.68 7.95
C ILE A 101 8.85 -15.36 9.43
N ALA A 102 7.71 -14.75 9.78
CA ALA A 102 7.37 -14.40 11.15
C ALA A 102 5.86 -14.17 11.30
N LYS A 103 5.36 -14.35 12.53
CA LYS A 103 3.96 -14.09 12.91
C LYS A 103 3.91 -13.46 14.31
N GLY A 104 3.13 -12.39 14.48
CA GLY A 104 2.93 -11.70 15.75
C GLY A 104 2.70 -10.21 15.57
N LEU A 105 2.76 -9.47 16.67
CA LEU A 105 2.75 -8.01 16.63
C LEU A 105 4.06 -7.50 16.03
N TYR A 106 3.98 -6.46 15.22
CA TYR A 106 5.15 -5.94 14.49
C TYR A 106 6.35 -5.63 15.40
N LYS A 107 6.11 -5.09 16.59
CA LYS A 107 7.18 -4.78 17.56
C LYS A 107 7.99 -6.01 17.97
N ASP A 108 7.34 -7.18 18.03
CA ASP A 108 7.94 -8.44 18.51
C ASP A 108 8.67 -9.20 17.38
N ILE A 109 8.27 -8.99 16.13
CA ILE A 109 8.79 -9.71 14.96
C ILE A 109 9.63 -8.83 14.01
N LYS A 110 9.79 -7.54 14.32
CA LYS A 110 10.46 -6.56 13.47
C LYS A 110 11.86 -7.00 13.03
N ASP A 111 12.66 -7.51 13.96
CA ASP A 111 14.04 -7.89 13.68
C ASP A 111 14.12 -9.08 12.71
N ALA A 112 13.23 -10.07 12.87
CA ALA A 112 13.13 -11.20 11.95
C ALA A 112 12.70 -10.73 10.54
N ILE A 113 11.75 -9.81 10.44
CA ILE A 113 11.28 -9.23 9.19
C ILE A 113 12.39 -8.47 8.47
N VAL A 114 13.08 -7.58 9.20
CA VAL A 114 14.17 -6.77 8.63
C VAL A 114 15.34 -7.65 8.21
N SER A 115 15.72 -8.64 9.01
CA SER A 115 16.78 -9.60 8.68
C SER A 115 16.44 -10.45 7.45
N ALA A 116 15.16 -10.70 7.20
CA ALA A 116 14.69 -11.42 6.00
C ALA A 116 14.65 -10.55 4.75
N GLY A 117 14.85 -9.23 4.85
CA GLY A 117 14.85 -8.30 3.71
C GLY A 117 13.53 -7.54 3.51
N ALA A 118 12.56 -7.67 4.44
CA ALA A 118 11.30 -6.93 4.34
C ALA A 118 11.31 -5.65 5.17
N LYS A 119 10.47 -4.70 4.77
CA LYS A 119 10.32 -3.39 5.39
C LYS A 119 8.85 -3.13 5.69
N TYR A 120 8.60 -2.22 6.61
CA TYR A 120 7.27 -1.71 6.90
C TYR A 120 6.74 -0.86 5.74
N HIS A 121 5.47 -1.08 5.39
CA HIS A 121 4.75 -0.39 4.32
C HIS A 121 3.43 0.19 4.83
N LYS A 122 3.02 1.29 4.22
CA LYS A 122 1.67 1.83 4.33
C LYS A 122 0.99 1.81 2.98
N SER A 123 -0.23 1.26 2.95
CA SER A 123 -1.18 1.36 1.84
C SER A 123 -2.17 2.45 2.18
N ILE A 124 -2.19 3.55 1.42
CA ILE A 124 -3.06 4.70 1.63
C ILE A 124 -4.07 4.72 0.49
N TYR A 125 -5.34 4.48 0.82
CA TYR A 125 -6.43 4.57 -0.14
C TYR A 125 -6.85 6.02 -0.30
N ILE A 126 -6.98 6.44 -1.55
CA ILE A 126 -7.21 7.82 -1.95
C ILE A 126 -8.23 7.91 -3.08
N MET A 127 -8.92 9.03 -3.17
CA MET A 127 -9.67 9.42 -4.36
C MET A 127 -8.86 10.46 -5.13
N LEU A 128 -8.71 10.26 -6.44
CA LEU A 128 -8.12 11.22 -7.37
C LEU A 128 -9.14 12.27 -7.79
N GLU A 129 -8.69 13.39 -8.43
CA GLU A 129 -9.56 14.46 -8.88
C GLU A 129 -10.63 14.02 -9.90
N ASP A 130 -10.41 12.90 -10.59
CA ASP A 130 -11.37 12.29 -11.53
C ASP A 130 -12.34 11.30 -10.84
N GLY A 131 -12.34 11.23 -9.51
CA GLY A 131 -13.14 10.27 -8.73
C GLY A 131 -12.59 8.84 -8.72
N THR A 132 -11.45 8.59 -9.33
CA THR A 132 -10.83 7.26 -9.35
C THR A 132 -10.33 6.86 -7.96
N LEU A 133 -10.71 5.68 -7.48
CA LEU A 133 -10.11 5.08 -6.29
C LEU A 133 -8.72 4.53 -6.63
N ALA A 134 -7.71 4.98 -5.89
CA ALA A 134 -6.32 4.56 -6.04
C ALA A 134 -5.70 4.21 -4.68
N ASN A 135 -4.51 3.61 -4.71
CA ASN A 135 -3.76 3.26 -3.51
C ASN A 135 -2.32 3.77 -3.64
N ILE A 136 -1.86 4.56 -2.67
CA ILE A 136 -0.45 4.96 -2.56
C ILE A 136 0.25 3.97 -1.64
N GLN A 137 1.32 3.36 -2.13
CA GLN A 137 2.18 2.47 -1.36
C GLN A 137 3.46 3.22 -0.94
N LEU A 138 3.58 3.51 0.36
CA LEU A 138 4.75 4.18 0.91
C LEU A 138 5.65 3.19 1.65
N LYS A 139 6.96 3.35 1.44
CA LYS A 139 8.04 2.63 2.14
C LYS A 139 9.12 3.61 2.63
N GLY A 140 9.96 3.13 3.53
CA GLY A 140 11.14 3.87 3.97
C GLY A 140 10.83 5.24 4.59
N ALA A 141 11.60 6.27 4.21
CA ALA A 141 11.48 7.63 4.75
C ALA A 141 10.12 8.28 4.46
N SER A 142 9.49 7.96 3.32
CA SER A 142 8.18 8.51 2.94
C SER A 142 7.07 8.09 3.90
N VAL A 143 7.19 6.94 4.57
CA VAL A 143 6.25 6.50 5.62
C VAL A 143 6.29 7.45 6.82
N LYS A 144 7.48 7.93 7.19
CA LYS A 144 7.63 8.88 8.30
C LYS A 144 7.00 10.22 7.94
N GLU A 145 7.28 10.77 6.77
CA GLU A 145 6.71 12.06 6.32
C GLU A 145 5.17 12.00 6.29
N TRP A 146 4.61 10.91 5.74
CA TRP A 146 3.15 10.70 5.80
C TRP A 146 2.65 10.55 7.24
N GLY A 147 3.34 9.80 8.09
CA GLY A 147 2.94 9.59 9.48
C GLY A 147 2.92 10.89 10.29
N ASP A 148 3.91 11.75 10.10
CA ASP A 148 3.99 13.05 10.75
C ASP A 148 2.85 13.96 10.26
N PHE A 149 2.62 14.03 8.94
CA PHE A 149 1.50 14.78 8.34
C PHE A 149 0.14 14.25 8.84
N PHE A 150 -0.10 12.95 8.78
CA PHE A 150 -1.34 12.31 9.20
C PHE A 150 -1.66 12.61 10.67
N ASN A 151 -0.68 12.45 11.57
CA ASN A 151 -0.90 12.63 13.00
C ASN A 151 -1.23 14.09 13.37
N GLN A 152 -0.63 15.06 12.68
CA GLN A 152 -0.91 16.48 12.89
C GLN A 152 -2.23 16.94 12.28
N SER A 153 -2.78 16.17 11.36
CA SER A 153 -3.78 16.66 10.40
C SER A 153 -5.08 15.85 10.36
N LYS A 154 -5.25 14.86 11.24
CA LYS A 154 -6.38 13.90 11.22
C LYS A 154 -7.77 14.54 11.03
N LYS A 155 -8.01 15.69 11.69
CA LYS A 155 -9.32 16.37 11.65
C LYS A 155 -9.64 17.01 10.29
N ARG A 156 -8.60 17.27 9.48
CA ARG A 156 -8.75 17.96 8.18
C ARG A 156 -8.79 16.97 7.01
N LEU A 157 -8.27 15.76 7.21
CA LEU A 157 -8.10 14.77 6.13
C LEU A 157 -9.40 14.31 5.48
N ALA A 158 -10.54 14.40 6.20
CA ALA A 158 -11.85 14.07 5.64
C ALA A 158 -12.44 15.20 4.77
N ASP A 159 -12.03 16.45 5.03
CA ASP A 159 -12.71 17.63 4.49
C ASP A 159 -11.85 18.43 3.50
N GLU A 160 -10.58 18.03 3.31
CA GLU A 160 -9.64 18.82 2.52
C GLU A 160 -8.80 17.96 1.57
N TRP A 161 -8.59 18.50 0.38
CA TRP A 161 -7.66 17.95 -0.60
C TRP A 161 -6.22 18.02 -0.09
N VAL A 162 -5.48 16.94 -0.25
CA VAL A 162 -4.04 16.86 -0.02
C VAL A 162 -3.32 17.08 -1.33
N VAL A 163 -2.25 17.87 -1.32
CA VAL A 163 -1.36 18.08 -2.45
C VAL A 163 0.07 17.72 -2.09
N VAL A 164 0.74 17.02 -3.00
CA VAL A 164 2.20 16.87 -3.03
C VAL A 164 2.69 17.78 -4.14
N ALA A 165 3.18 18.97 -3.78
CA ALA A 165 3.66 19.97 -4.73
C ALA A 165 5.18 19.93 -4.92
N SER A 166 5.90 19.36 -3.95
CA SER A 166 7.36 19.30 -3.91
C SER A 166 7.86 18.05 -3.20
N ALA A 167 9.14 17.80 -3.36
CA ALA A 167 9.87 16.77 -2.64
C ALA A 167 10.88 17.39 -1.68
N LYS A 168 11.02 16.77 -0.51
CA LYS A 168 11.97 17.15 0.52
C LYS A 168 13.23 16.30 0.42
N ALA A 169 14.38 16.91 0.28
CA ALA A 169 15.65 16.23 0.28
C ALA A 169 15.99 15.67 1.67
N GLY A 170 16.45 14.42 1.72
CA GLY A 170 16.96 13.75 2.90
C GLY A 170 18.32 13.13 2.64
N LYS A 171 19.01 12.73 3.72
CA LYS A 171 20.29 12.03 3.64
C LYS A 171 20.39 10.99 4.76
N LYS A 172 20.88 9.79 4.41
CA LYS A 172 21.22 8.74 5.38
C LYS A 172 22.60 8.18 5.02
N GLY A 173 23.59 8.49 5.85
CA GLY A 173 25.00 8.21 5.50
C GLY A 173 25.40 8.96 4.22
N ALA A 174 25.90 8.25 3.22
CA ALA A 174 26.26 8.80 1.92
C ALA A 174 25.07 8.92 0.94
N VAL A 175 23.96 8.23 1.22
CA VAL A 175 22.81 8.14 0.31
C VAL A 175 21.93 9.37 0.45
N LYS A 176 21.66 10.05 -0.67
CA LYS A 176 20.68 11.11 -0.79
C LYS A 176 19.36 10.52 -1.27
N PHE A 177 18.24 10.99 -0.74
CA PHE A 177 16.91 10.58 -1.17
C PHE A 177 15.94 11.77 -1.12
N PHE A 178 14.79 11.61 -1.76
CA PHE A 178 13.71 12.59 -1.71
C PHE A 178 12.43 11.93 -1.20
N THR A 179 11.67 12.64 -0.38
CA THR A 179 10.37 12.20 0.14
C THR A 179 9.28 13.16 -0.30
N PRO A 180 8.03 12.70 -0.52
CA PRO A 180 6.93 13.59 -0.86
C PRO A 180 6.63 14.55 0.30
N GLU A 181 6.40 15.82 0.00
CA GLU A 181 5.98 16.84 0.96
C GLU A 181 4.46 17.02 0.86
N PHE A 182 3.73 16.54 1.90
CA PHE A 182 2.27 16.59 1.94
C PHE A 182 1.80 17.93 2.54
N LYS A 183 0.83 18.57 1.90
CA LYS A 183 0.18 19.80 2.36
C LYS A 183 -1.32 19.75 2.06
N PHE A 184 -2.11 20.52 2.78
CA PHE A 184 -3.48 20.77 2.38
C PHE A 184 -3.55 21.86 1.30
N GLU A 185 -4.46 21.70 0.37
CA GLU A 185 -4.68 22.64 -0.71
C GLU A 185 -5.93 23.49 -0.46
N ARG A 186 -7.09 22.85 -0.33
CA ARG A 186 -8.38 23.50 -0.15
C ARG A 186 -9.41 22.54 0.44
N SER A 187 -10.49 23.09 0.97
CA SER A 187 -11.65 22.32 1.37
C SER A 187 -12.40 21.74 0.17
N LEU A 188 -13.12 20.65 0.43
CA LEU A 188 -14.04 20.02 -0.52
C LEU A 188 -15.23 20.94 -0.80
N SER A 189 -15.75 20.89 -2.01
CA SER A 189 -17.11 21.34 -2.32
C SER A 189 -18.13 20.29 -1.86
N GLU A 190 -19.41 20.65 -1.81
CA GLU A 190 -20.49 19.73 -1.46
C GLU A 190 -20.53 18.51 -2.41
N SER A 191 -20.45 18.74 -3.72
CA SER A 191 -20.43 17.66 -4.72
C SER A 191 -19.19 16.75 -4.63
N GLU A 192 -18.03 17.29 -4.25
CA GLU A 192 -16.82 16.48 -4.02
C GLU A 192 -16.95 15.65 -2.73
N SER A 193 -17.60 16.17 -1.70
CA SER A 193 -17.88 15.42 -0.48
C SER A 193 -18.83 14.25 -0.75
N GLU A 194 -19.92 14.48 -1.50
CA GLU A 194 -20.84 13.41 -1.91
C GLU A 194 -20.13 12.33 -2.72
N GLN A 195 -19.30 12.72 -3.69
CA GLN A 195 -18.51 11.77 -4.48
C GLN A 195 -17.52 10.99 -3.63
N ALA A 196 -16.88 11.65 -2.66
CA ALA A 196 -15.95 11.01 -1.73
C ALA A 196 -16.64 9.95 -0.85
N ASP A 197 -17.86 10.23 -0.38
CA ASP A 197 -18.66 9.30 0.40
C ASP A 197 -19.03 8.07 -0.44
N GLU A 198 -19.44 8.23 -1.71
CA GLU A 198 -19.73 7.10 -2.61
C GLU A 198 -18.49 6.21 -2.86
N VAL A 199 -17.33 6.83 -3.07
CA VAL A 199 -16.06 6.11 -3.28
C VAL A 199 -15.60 5.44 -1.99
N PHE A 200 -15.80 6.09 -0.84
CA PHE A 200 -15.50 5.51 0.46
C PHE A 200 -16.38 4.29 0.77
N ASP A 201 -17.68 4.35 0.48
CA ASP A 201 -18.59 3.21 0.68
C ASP A 201 -18.15 1.97 -0.14
N GLN A 202 -17.68 2.17 -1.37
CA GLN A 202 -17.12 1.08 -2.17
C GLN A 202 -15.86 0.48 -1.53
N LEU A 203 -14.98 1.34 -1.02
CA LEU A 203 -13.77 0.92 -0.33
C LEU A 203 -14.09 0.20 0.98
N ASP A 204 -14.98 0.75 1.81
CA ASP A 204 -15.33 0.19 3.11
C ASP A 204 -15.97 -1.20 2.96
N ASN A 205 -16.88 -1.37 2.02
CA ASN A 205 -17.46 -2.68 1.68
C ASN A 205 -16.39 -3.72 1.31
N TYR A 206 -15.37 -3.32 0.54
CA TYR A 206 -14.22 -4.18 0.23
C TYR A 206 -13.40 -4.48 1.48
N LEU A 207 -13.00 -3.46 2.25
CA LEU A 207 -12.14 -3.61 3.42
C LEU A 207 -12.79 -4.44 4.53
N GLN A 208 -14.09 -4.29 4.76
CA GLN A 208 -14.83 -5.10 5.74
C GLN A 208 -14.77 -6.59 5.42
N GLN A 209 -14.80 -6.97 4.15
CA GLN A 209 -14.67 -8.37 3.73
C GLN A 209 -13.21 -8.82 3.69
N TYR A 210 -12.33 -7.96 3.16
CA TYR A 210 -10.89 -8.23 3.06
C TYR A 210 -10.26 -8.51 4.42
N LEU A 211 -10.52 -7.67 5.42
CA LEU A 211 -9.94 -7.79 6.77
C LEU A 211 -10.54 -8.92 7.60
N LYS A 212 -11.74 -9.44 7.25
CA LYS A 212 -12.36 -10.59 7.91
C LYS A 212 -11.82 -11.94 7.41
N LYS A 213 -11.16 -11.97 6.25
CA LYS A 213 -10.60 -13.22 5.70
C LYS A 213 -9.49 -13.75 6.62
N PRO A 214 -9.40 -15.07 6.83
CA PRO A 214 -8.28 -15.65 7.55
C PRO A 214 -6.94 -15.24 6.90
N ILE A 215 -5.95 -14.95 7.71
CA ILE A 215 -4.61 -14.45 7.31
C ILE A 215 -3.97 -15.28 6.18
N VAL A 216 -4.31 -16.57 6.09
CA VAL A 216 -3.75 -17.51 5.09
C VAL A 216 -4.22 -17.19 3.66
N ASN A 217 -5.37 -16.54 3.50
CA ASN A 217 -6.01 -16.30 2.19
C ASN A 217 -5.96 -14.84 1.72
N ASN A 218 -5.51 -13.91 2.58
CA ASN A 218 -5.54 -12.48 2.28
C ASN A 218 -4.34 -11.97 1.50
N ILE A 219 -3.47 -12.86 1.06
CA ILE A 219 -2.27 -12.47 0.34
C ILE A 219 -2.59 -12.61 -1.14
N GLU A 220 -3.09 -11.53 -1.75
CA GLU A 220 -3.08 -11.41 -3.20
C GLU A 220 -1.61 -11.44 -3.65
N VAL A 221 -1.27 -12.43 -4.46
CA VAL A 221 0.00 -12.44 -5.18
C VAL A 221 -0.11 -11.30 -6.20
N ILE A 222 0.42 -10.14 -5.83
CA ILE A 222 0.71 -9.12 -6.82
C ILE A 222 1.85 -9.74 -7.62
N GLU A 223 1.60 -10.02 -8.91
CA GLU A 223 2.67 -10.43 -9.81
C GLU A 223 3.85 -9.48 -9.62
N PRO A 224 5.08 -9.99 -9.56
CA PRO A 224 6.23 -9.15 -9.28
C PRO A 224 6.25 -8.05 -10.34
N GLU A 225 5.99 -6.81 -9.91
CA GLU A 225 6.49 -5.67 -10.67
C GLU A 225 7.98 -5.94 -10.84
N GLU A 226 8.49 -5.91 -12.07
CA GLU A 226 9.92 -5.97 -12.32
C GLU A 226 10.57 -4.96 -11.39
N VAL A 227 11.22 -5.49 -10.36
CA VAL A 227 11.93 -4.68 -9.37
C VAL A 227 13.17 -4.21 -10.12
N GLU A 228 13.08 -3.05 -10.79
CA GLU A 228 14.29 -2.27 -10.97
C GLU A 228 14.85 -2.08 -9.58
N GLU A 229 16.05 -2.60 -9.34
CA GLU A 229 16.80 -2.44 -8.11
C GLU A 229 17.05 -0.94 -7.86
N ASP A 230 16.02 -0.24 -7.38
CA ASP A 230 16.24 0.99 -6.66
C ASP A 230 16.94 0.57 -5.36
N LEU A 231 18.27 0.69 -5.34
CA LEU A 231 19.11 0.57 -4.15
C LEU A 231 18.68 1.62 -3.11
N ASP A 232 17.53 1.42 -2.51
CA ASP A 232 17.03 2.16 -1.36
C ASP A 232 17.66 1.55 -0.09
N PHE A 233 18.77 2.12 0.33
CA PHE A 233 19.40 1.86 1.62
C PHE A 233 18.64 2.53 2.77
#